data_ca4bfdd2a21d3074f8a686372ba5f515
#
_entry.id   ca4bfdd2a21d3074f8a686372ba5f515
#
_cell.length_a   1.000
_cell.length_b   1.000
_cell.length_c   1.000
_cell.angle_alpha   90.00
_cell.angle_beta   90.00
_cell.angle_gamma   90.00
#
_symmetry.space_group_name_H-M   'P 1'
#
loop_
_entity.id
_entity.type
_entity.pdbx_description
1 polymer ?
#
loop_
_entity_poly.entity_id
_entity_poly.type
_entity_poly.pdbx_seq_one_letter_code
_entity_poly.pdbx_strand_id
1 'polypeptide(L)'
;SMAKTILSFLEKKEIKKFNLLGHSMGGMIVQEMAKIAADKILKLICYGTGPIGNIPGRFETIDQSRKKLKINGLRETADRIAKTWFVEEERAKYFYICEEAGKQTSIKAADNGLVAMQNWNGIQNLKNIKNQTLIVWGDQDKAYNFNQVKTLNDSIPNSELKIIKGCSHNVHLENPEKFNIIVEEFLKRN
;
A
#
# COMPACT_ATOMS: atom_id res chain seq x y z
N SER A 1 9.30 -14.35 4.31
CA SER A 1 8.71 -13.13 3.72
C SER A 1 7.82 -12.42 4.73
N MET A 2 7.63 -11.11 4.59
CA MET A 2 6.76 -10.30 5.46
C MET A 2 5.36 -10.91 5.62
N ALA A 3 4.74 -11.36 4.53
CA ALA A 3 3.43 -12.03 4.58
C ALA A 3 3.43 -13.26 5.50
N LYS A 4 4.42 -14.16 5.40
CA LYS A 4 4.53 -15.32 6.28
C LYS A 4 4.76 -14.95 7.74
N THR A 5 5.54 -13.89 8.00
CA THR A 5 5.79 -13.39 9.36
C THR A 5 4.49 -12.89 10.02
N ILE A 6 3.68 -12.11 9.26
CA ILE A 6 2.39 -11.62 9.76
C ILE A 6 1.42 -12.79 10.00
N LEU A 7 1.30 -13.74 9.06
CA LEU A 7 0.45 -14.91 9.24
C LEU A 7 0.85 -15.74 10.47
N SER A 8 2.15 -15.96 10.69
CA SER A 8 2.64 -16.67 11.89
C SER A 8 2.35 -15.89 13.18
N PHE A 9 2.41 -14.55 13.13
CA PHE A 9 2.03 -13.71 14.29
C PHE A 9 0.52 -13.85 14.60
N LEU A 10 -0.34 -13.78 13.59
CA LEU A 10 -1.79 -13.95 13.77
C LEU A 10 -2.13 -15.33 14.33
N GLU A 11 -1.44 -16.37 13.85
CA GLU A 11 -1.60 -17.73 14.34
C GLU A 11 -1.20 -17.86 15.82
N LYS A 12 -0.04 -17.29 16.21
CA LYS A 12 0.38 -17.23 17.62
C LYS A 12 -0.58 -16.45 18.53
N LYS A 13 -1.36 -15.54 17.95
CA LYS A 13 -2.44 -14.79 18.64
C LYS A 13 -3.79 -15.47 18.56
N GLU A 14 -3.86 -16.71 18.01
CA GLU A 14 -5.07 -17.48 17.82
C GLU A 14 -6.16 -16.78 16.99
N ILE A 15 -5.75 -15.81 16.13
CA ILE A 15 -6.66 -15.09 15.25
C ILE A 15 -6.89 -15.94 13.98
N LYS A 16 -8.03 -16.60 13.92
CA LYS A 16 -8.36 -17.57 12.87
C LYS A 16 -8.92 -16.93 11.59
N LYS A 17 -9.69 -15.84 11.72
CA LYS A 17 -10.32 -15.09 10.62
C LYS A 17 -10.12 -13.61 10.85
N PHE A 18 -9.86 -12.87 9.77
CA PHE A 18 -9.56 -11.44 9.85
C PHE A 18 -9.86 -10.72 8.54
N ASN A 19 -10.08 -9.43 8.63
CA ASN A 19 -10.04 -8.52 7.50
C ASN A 19 -8.61 -7.97 7.36
N LEU A 20 -8.17 -7.74 6.11
CA LEU A 20 -6.85 -7.17 5.83
C LEU A 20 -6.98 -5.86 5.08
N LEU A 21 -6.27 -4.85 5.55
CA LEU A 21 -6.02 -3.62 4.80
C LEU A 21 -4.51 -3.45 4.62
N GLY A 22 -4.08 -3.27 3.38
CA GLY A 22 -2.70 -2.99 3.04
C GLY A 22 -2.55 -1.71 2.25
N HIS A 23 -1.76 -0.76 2.78
CA HIS A 23 -1.42 0.50 2.13
C HIS A 23 -0.06 0.40 1.44
N SER A 24 0.04 0.85 0.19
CA SER A 24 1.30 0.92 -0.55
C SER A 24 2.01 -0.45 -0.62
N MET A 25 3.23 -0.57 -0.10
CA MET A 25 3.92 -1.86 0.05
C MET A 25 3.12 -2.85 0.91
N GLY A 26 2.36 -2.37 1.90
CA GLY A 26 1.40 -3.19 2.65
C GLY A 26 0.35 -3.85 1.75
N GLY A 27 -0.06 -3.17 0.68
CA GLY A 27 -0.95 -3.73 -0.34
C GLY A 27 -0.33 -4.92 -1.09
N MET A 28 0.97 -4.89 -1.36
CA MET A 28 1.69 -6.05 -1.92
C MET A 28 1.73 -7.21 -0.92
N ILE A 29 1.95 -6.90 0.35
CA ILE A 29 2.01 -7.90 1.44
C ILE A 29 0.66 -8.60 1.60
N VAL A 30 -0.46 -7.86 1.62
CA VAL A 30 -1.79 -8.49 1.78
C VAL A 30 -2.21 -9.28 0.55
N GLN A 31 -1.78 -8.92 -0.65
CA GLN A 31 -1.94 -9.73 -1.86
C GLN A 31 -1.17 -11.07 -1.74
N GLU A 32 0.06 -11.07 -1.19
CA GLU A 32 0.79 -12.31 -0.89
C GLU A 32 0.13 -13.12 0.23
N MET A 33 -0.44 -12.46 1.25
CA MET A 33 -1.21 -13.16 2.30
C MET A 33 -2.46 -13.82 1.73
N ALA A 34 -3.17 -13.15 0.81
CA ALA A 34 -4.33 -13.73 0.11
C ALA A 34 -3.96 -14.97 -0.73
N LYS A 35 -2.76 -14.98 -1.31
CA LYS A 35 -2.24 -16.17 -2.02
C LYS A 35 -1.98 -17.36 -1.09
N ILE A 36 -1.52 -17.09 0.15
CA ILE A 36 -1.09 -18.13 1.11
C ILE A 36 -2.25 -18.65 1.95
N ALA A 37 -3.17 -17.77 2.36
CA ALA A 37 -4.18 -18.05 3.38
C ALA A 37 -5.53 -17.38 3.06
N ALA A 38 -5.99 -17.52 1.81
CA ALA A 38 -7.26 -16.93 1.34
C ALA A 38 -8.46 -17.31 2.23
N ASP A 39 -8.47 -18.56 2.71
CA ASP A 39 -9.53 -19.09 3.58
C ASP A 39 -9.62 -18.39 4.95
N LYS A 40 -8.52 -17.77 5.42
CA LYS A 40 -8.49 -17.03 6.71
C LYS A 40 -8.91 -15.56 6.54
N ILE A 41 -8.94 -15.04 5.31
CA ILE A 41 -9.25 -13.64 5.03
C ILE A 41 -10.74 -13.48 4.73
N LEU A 42 -11.44 -12.67 5.51
CA LEU A 42 -12.84 -12.34 5.30
C LEU A 42 -12.98 -11.33 4.16
N LYS A 43 -12.30 -10.21 4.26
CA LYS A 43 -12.28 -9.13 3.27
C LYS A 43 -10.87 -8.58 3.08
N LEU A 44 -10.57 -8.18 1.86
CA LEU A 44 -9.28 -7.64 1.46
C LEU A 44 -9.43 -6.18 1.03
N ILE A 45 -8.56 -5.30 1.51
CA ILE A 45 -8.52 -3.91 1.11
C ILE A 45 -7.12 -3.59 0.60
N CYS A 46 -7.01 -3.27 -0.69
CA CYS A 46 -5.80 -2.83 -1.36
C CYS A 46 -5.86 -1.32 -1.53
N TYR A 47 -5.05 -0.56 -0.77
CA TYR A 47 -5.12 0.88 -0.72
C TYR A 47 -3.81 1.53 -1.20
N GLY A 48 -3.91 2.47 -2.16
CA GLY A 48 -2.75 3.18 -2.72
C GLY A 48 -1.65 2.21 -3.16
N THR A 49 -2.01 1.16 -3.91
CA THR A 49 -1.10 0.08 -4.26
C THR A 49 -1.37 -0.43 -5.68
N GLY A 50 -0.52 -1.31 -6.16
CA GLY A 50 -0.63 -1.93 -7.49
C GLY A 50 -0.23 -3.40 -7.46
N PRO A 51 -0.23 -4.06 -8.64
CA PRO A 51 0.11 -5.47 -8.78
C PRO A 51 1.60 -5.75 -8.92
N ILE A 52 2.43 -4.71 -9.09
CA ILE A 52 3.89 -4.82 -9.23
C ILE A 52 4.59 -3.74 -8.42
N GLY A 53 5.78 -4.03 -7.94
CA GLY A 53 6.55 -3.07 -7.16
C GLY A 53 7.49 -2.19 -7.99
N ASN A 54 7.93 -2.65 -9.15
CA ASN A 54 8.65 -1.82 -10.12
C ASN A 54 7.65 -1.07 -11.00
N ILE A 55 7.13 0.07 -10.48
CA ILE A 55 5.96 0.78 -11.02
C ILE A 55 6.37 1.68 -12.19
N PRO A 56 5.83 1.45 -13.41
CA PRO A 56 6.02 2.36 -14.53
C PRO A 56 5.45 3.75 -14.23
N GLY A 57 6.22 4.79 -14.51
CA GLY A 57 5.79 6.19 -14.30
C GLY A 57 5.82 6.66 -12.83
N ARG A 58 6.43 5.89 -11.92
CA ARG A 58 6.72 6.34 -10.56
C ARG A 58 7.59 7.62 -10.62
N PHE A 59 7.38 8.56 -9.70
CA PHE A 59 8.11 9.84 -9.62
C PHE A 59 9.66 9.71 -9.67
N GLU A 60 10.20 8.56 -9.26
CA GLU A 60 11.60 8.15 -9.46
C GLU A 60 11.72 6.62 -9.44
N THR A 61 12.77 6.06 -10.03
CA THR A 61 13.00 4.61 -9.97
C THR A 61 13.42 4.18 -8.57
N ILE A 62 13.21 2.90 -8.24
CA ILE A 62 13.66 2.35 -6.95
C ILE A 62 15.17 2.43 -6.81
N ASP A 63 15.93 2.20 -7.89
CA ASP A 63 17.39 2.34 -7.87
C ASP A 63 17.83 3.77 -7.57
N GLN A 64 17.13 4.78 -8.12
CA GLN A 64 17.37 6.18 -7.77
C GLN A 64 17.07 6.45 -6.30
N SER A 65 15.94 5.96 -5.76
CA SER A 65 15.61 6.09 -4.35
C SER A 65 16.69 5.46 -3.45
N ARG A 66 17.16 4.26 -3.79
CA ARG A 66 18.23 3.54 -3.06
C ARG A 66 19.57 4.28 -3.13
N LYS A 67 19.92 4.82 -4.30
CA LYS A 67 21.14 5.63 -4.45
C LYS A 67 21.08 6.89 -3.57
N LYS A 68 19.94 7.60 -3.59
CA LYS A 68 19.73 8.79 -2.76
C LYS A 68 19.75 8.43 -1.26
N LEU A 69 19.16 7.32 -0.86
CA LEU A 69 19.22 6.84 0.52
C LEU A 69 20.66 6.65 1.04
N LYS A 70 21.55 6.14 0.19
CA LYS A 70 22.96 5.96 0.55
C LYS A 70 23.76 7.26 0.60
N ILE A 71 23.46 8.21 -0.28
CA ILE A 71 24.19 9.49 -0.39
C ILE A 71 23.67 10.50 0.63
N ASN A 72 22.36 10.69 0.70
CA ASN A 72 21.71 11.77 1.44
C ASN A 72 21.25 11.32 2.84
N GLY A 73 21.30 10.01 3.10
CA GLY A 73 20.82 9.42 4.34
C GLY A 73 19.31 9.24 4.40
N LEU A 74 18.87 8.69 5.53
CA LEU A 74 17.48 8.28 5.72
C LEU A 74 16.51 9.45 5.75
N ARG A 75 16.82 10.46 6.58
CA ARG A 75 15.90 11.57 6.85
C ARG A 75 15.53 12.31 5.56
N GLU A 76 16.52 12.81 4.85
CA GLU A 76 16.30 13.58 3.62
C GLU A 76 15.57 12.73 2.57
N THR A 77 15.93 11.45 2.44
CA THR A 77 15.26 10.54 1.50
C THR A 77 13.81 10.27 1.90
N ALA A 78 13.53 10.04 3.18
CA ALA A 78 12.18 9.82 3.69
C ALA A 78 11.29 11.05 3.51
N ASP A 79 11.78 12.23 3.89
CA ASP A 79 11.04 13.49 3.77
C ASP A 79 10.72 13.80 2.30
N ARG A 80 11.68 13.63 1.41
CA ARG A 80 11.50 13.84 -0.03
C ARG A 80 10.46 12.89 -0.63
N ILE A 81 10.48 11.62 -0.23
CA ILE A 81 9.51 10.65 -0.71
C ILE A 81 8.13 10.95 -0.10
N ALA A 82 8.05 11.24 1.20
CA ALA A 82 6.81 11.54 1.89
C ALA A 82 6.08 12.76 1.31
N LYS A 83 6.79 13.79 0.86
CA LYS A 83 6.20 14.95 0.14
C LYS A 83 5.35 14.52 -1.05
N THR A 84 5.77 13.49 -1.80
CA THR A 84 5.02 12.99 -2.95
C THR A 84 3.71 12.27 -2.58
N TRP A 85 3.48 11.98 -1.30
CA TRP A 85 2.30 11.27 -0.80
C TRP A 85 1.11 12.17 -0.47
N PHE A 86 1.30 13.49 -0.59
CA PHE A 86 0.27 14.48 -0.32
C PHE A 86 0.14 15.46 -1.49
N VAL A 87 -1.07 15.96 -1.72
CA VAL A 87 -1.32 16.99 -2.73
C VAL A 87 -0.61 18.29 -2.38
N GLU A 88 -0.69 18.70 -1.11
CA GLU A 88 -0.07 19.93 -0.59
C GLU A 88 1.37 19.71 -0.09
N GLU A 89 1.94 18.52 -0.33
CA GLU A 89 3.30 18.13 0.04
C GLU A 89 3.55 18.34 1.54
N GLU A 90 4.65 18.99 1.95
CA GLU A 90 4.96 19.26 3.37
C GLU A 90 4.01 20.23 4.09
N ARG A 91 3.13 20.93 3.35
CA ARG A 91 2.11 21.80 3.93
C ARG A 91 0.86 21.06 4.37
N ALA A 92 0.73 19.78 4.00
CA ALA A 92 -0.42 18.98 4.39
C ALA A 92 -0.50 18.86 5.92
N LYS A 93 -1.70 19.03 6.48
CA LYS A 93 -1.97 19.06 7.92
C LYS A 93 -1.33 17.91 8.70
N TYR A 94 -1.29 16.72 8.13
CA TYR A 94 -0.81 15.51 8.79
C TYR A 94 0.53 15.00 8.23
N PHE A 95 1.27 15.84 7.48
CA PHE A 95 2.58 15.47 6.94
C PHE A 95 3.57 15.03 8.02
N TYR A 96 3.52 15.70 9.18
CA TYR A 96 4.38 15.39 10.34
C TYR A 96 4.32 13.92 10.78
N ILE A 97 3.19 13.22 10.57
CA ILE A 97 3.06 11.80 10.91
C ILE A 97 4.03 10.95 10.08
N CYS A 98 4.17 11.25 8.79
CA CYS A 98 5.11 10.56 7.92
C CYS A 98 6.57 10.91 8.26
N GLU A 99 6.83 12.17 8.60
CA GLU A 99 8.14 12.64 9.05
C GLU A 99 8.59 11.91 10.32
N GLU A 100 7.72 11.84 11.34
CA GLU A 100 8.02 11.12 12.59
C GLU A 100 8.20 9.61 12.37
N ALA A 101 7.37 8.98 11.53
CA ALA A 101 7.52 7.57 11.18
C ALA A 101 8.86 7.31 10.45
N GLY A 102 9.27 8.22 9.57
CA GLY A 102 10.57 8.14 8.88
C GLY A 102 11.77 8.14 9.84
N LYS A 103 11.69 8.91 10.95
CA LYS A 103 12.74 8.97 11.98
C LYS A 103 12.93 7.66 12.75
N GLN A 104 11.90 6.81 12.80
CA GLN A 104 11.90 5.57 13.58
C GLN A 104 12.42 4.35 12.81
N THR A 105 12.69 4.48 11.51
CA THR A 105 13.21 3.38 10.70
C THR A 105 14.75 3.40 10.63
N SER A 106 15.36 2.38 10.02
CA SER A 106 16.79 2.33 9.76
C SER A 106 17.07 2.32 8.26
N ILE A 107 18.26 2.81 7.86
CA ILE A 107 18.72 2.76 6.45
C ILE A 107 18.61 1.35 5.89
N LYS A 108 19.01 0.35 6.68
CA LYS A 108 18.93 -1.07 6.29
C LYS A 108 17.48 -1.53 6.06
N ALA A 109 16.55 -1.13 6.93
CA ALA A 109 15.15 -1.48 6.77
C ALA A 109 14.54 -0.79 5.55
N ALA A 110 14.84 0.48 5.34
CA ALA A 110 14.39 1.24 4.18
C ALA A 110 14.92 0.65 2.86
N ASP A 111 16.22 0.36 2.76
CA ASP A 111 16.83 -0.25 1.56
C ASP A 111 16.24 -1.64 1.28
N ASN A 112 16.12 -2.49 2.31
CA ASN A 112 15.51 -3.81 2.16
C ASN A 112 14.05 -3.74 1.71
N GLY A 113 13.28 -2.77 2.20
CA GLY A 113 11.92 -2.51 1.75
C GLY A 113 11.87 -2.15 0.26
N LEU A 114 12.73 -1.24 -0.19
CA LEU A 114 12.85 -0.86 -1.60
C LEU A 114 13.24 -2.04 -2.49
N VAL A 115 14.20 -2.87 -2.07
CA VAL A 115 14.58 -4.12 -2.78
C VAL A 115 13.41 -5.10 -2.85
N ALA A 116 12.68 -5.28 -1.75
CA ALA A 116 11.53 -6.17 -1.72
C ALA A 116 10.43 -5.70 -2.69
N MET A 117 10.17 -4.38 -2.75
CA MET A 117 9.25 -3.80 -3.74
C MET A 117 9.74 -4.05 -5.16
N GLN A 118 10.99 -3.71 -5.47
CA GLN A 118 11.58 -3.82 -6.81
C GLN A 118 11.44 -5.23 -7.40
N ASN A 119 11.58 -6.25 -6.57
CA ASN A 119 11.54 -7.65 -6.98
C ASN A 119 10.14 -8.28 -6.92
N TRP A 120 9.13 -7.55 -6.43
CA TRP A 120 7.80 -8.12 -6.27
C TRP A 120 6.94 -7.95 -7.51
N ASN A 121 6.26 -9.05 -7.90
CA ASN A 121 5.28 -9.08 -8.97
C ASN A 121 4.14 -10.04 -8.61
N GLY A 122 2.95 -9.50 -8.42
CA GLY A 122 1.73 -10.23 -8.06
C GLY A 122 0.77 -10.49 -9.21
N ILE A 123 1.04 -9.97 -10.43
CA ILE A 123 0.09 -9.97 -11.56
C ILE A 123 -0.53 -11.36 -11.80
N GLN A 124 0.28 -12.39 -11.90
CA GLN A 124 -0.20 -13.72 -12.24
C GLN A 124 -1.11 -14.34 -11.17
N ASN A 125 -1.06 -13.82 -9.94
CA ASN A 125 -1.87 -14.32 -8.83
C ASN A 125 -3.20 -13.59 -8.66
N LEU A 126 -3.41 -12.42 -9.27
CA LEU A 126 -4.61 -11.59 -9.05
C LEU A 126 -5.91 -12.35 -9.32
N LYS A 127 -5.98 -13.11 -10.40
CA LYS A 127 -7.15 -13.96 -10.77
C LYS A 127 -7.49 -15.05 -9.75
N ASN A 128 -6.56 -15.39 -8.87
CA ASN A 128 -6.72 -16.37 -7.81
C ASN A 128 -7.21 -15.78 -6.49
N ILE A 129 -7.21 -14.46 -6.34
CA ILE A 129 -7.76 -13.75 -5.17
C ILE A 129 -9.28 -13.79 -5.30
N LYS A 130 -9.94 -14.66 -4.52
CA LYS A 130 -11.41 -14.85 -4.54
C LYS A 130 -12.13 -14.07 -3.44
N ASN A 131 -11.38 -13.49 -2.50
CA ASN A 131 -11.92 -12.70 -1.41
C ASN A 131 -12.62 -11.44 -1.96
N GLN A 132 -13.70 -11.02 -1.30
CA GLN A 132 -14.26 -9.68 -1.56
C GLN A 132 -13.14 -8.64 -1.36
N THR A 133 -12.87 -7.84 -2.39
CA THR A 133 -11.73 -6.93 -2.42
C THR A 133 -12.17 -5.51 -2.70
N LEU A 134 -11.80 -4.60 -1.81
CA LEU A 134 -11.91 -3.16 -2.04
C LEU A 134 -10.55 -2.60 -2.47
N ILE A 135 -10.55 -1.82 -3.54
CA ILE A 135 -9.39 -1.06 -3.99
C ILE A 135 -9.69 0.42 -3.74
N VAL A 136 -8.84 1.10 -2.96
CA VAL A 136 -8.98 2.54 -2.68
C VAL A 136 -7.80 3.28 -3.28
N TRP A 137 -8.07 4.39 -3.97
CA TRP A 137 -7.03 5.18 -4.63
C TRP A 137 -7.39 6.67 -4.66
N GLY A 138 -6.39 7.52 -4.42
CA GLY A 138 -6.48 8.96 -4.61
C GLY A 138 -6.08 9.33 -6.04
N ASP A 139 -6.87 10.16 -6.72
CA ASP A 139 -6.66 10.49 -8.13
C ASP A 139 -5.42 11.36 -8.41
N GLN A 140 -4.78 11.89 -7.35
CA GLN A 140 -3.53 12.65 -7.41
C GLN A 140 -2.31 11.83 -6.94
N ASP A 141 -2.44 10.50 -6.80
CA ASP A 141 -1.35 9.63 -6.34
C ASP A 141 -0.18 9.64 -7.33
N LYS A 142 0.98 10.14 -6.88
CA LYS A 142 2.23 10.21 -7.64
C LYS A 142 3.05 8.91 -7.55
N ALA A 143 2.69 8.00 -6.62
CA ALA A 143 3.37 6.71 -6.44
C ALA A 143 2.75 5.60 -7.30
N TYR A 144 1.41 5.53 -7.35
CA TYR A 144 0.66 4.55 -8.14
C TYR A 144 -0.32 5.25 -9.07
N ASN A 145 -0.18 5.05 -10.37
CA ASN A 145 -1.06 5.64 -11.37
C ASN A 145 -2.36 4.80 -11.56
N PHE A 146 -3.32 5.39 -12.29
CA PHE A 146 -4.61 4.76 -12.55
C PHE A 146 -4.51 3.37 -13.19
N ASN A 147 -3.54 3.13 -14.09
CA ASN A 147 -3.39 1.83 -14.74
C ASN A 147 -3.04 0.72 -13.75
N GLN A 148 -2.30 1.02 -12.68
CA GLN A 148 -1.95 0.06 -11.63
C GLN A 148 -3.19 -0.38 -10.86
N VAL A 149 -4.01 0.56 -10.41
CA VAL A 149 -5.24 0.25 -9.66
C VAL A 149 -6.32 -0.35 -10.56
N LYS A 150 -6.40 0.09 -11.81
CA LYS A 150 -7.27 -0.52 -12.82
C LYS A 150 -6.91 -1.97 -13.06
N THR A 151 -5.62 -2.30 -13.17
CA THR A 151 -5.15 -3.69 -13.33
C THR A 151 -5.58 -4.56 -12.14
N LEU A 152 -5.50 -4.06 -10.91
CA LEU A 152 -6.03 -4.78 -9.74
C LEU A 152 -7.53 -5.05 -9.90
N ASN A 153 -8.31 -4.02 -10.23
CA ASN A 153 -9.76 -4.12 -10.33
C ASN A 153 -10.22 -5.03 -11.47
N ASP A 154 -9.56 -4.97 -12.63
CA ASP A 154 -9.92 -5.79 -13.78
C ASP A 154 -9.52 -7.27 -13.59
N SER A 155 -8.52 -7.54 -12.76
CA SER A 155 -7.92 -8.89 -12.63
C SER A 155 -8.35 -9.65 -11.39
N ILE A 156 -8.83 -8.96 -10.34
CA ILE A 156 -9.37 -9.59 -9.12
C ILE A 156 -10.89 -9.79 -9.31
N PRO A 157 -11.40 -11.03 -9.37
CA PRO A 157 -12.79 -11.29 -9.79
C PRO A 157 -13.87 -10.62 -8.93
N ASN A 158 -13.65 -10.50 -7.63
CA ASN A 158 -14.61 -9.96 -6.67
C ASN A 158 -14.13 -8.62 -6.11
N SER A 159 -13.73 -7.69 -7.00
CA SER A 159 -13.21 -6.39 -6.58
C SER A 159 -14.10 -5.23 -6.97
N GLU A 160 -14.02 -4.17 -6.20
CA GLU A 160 -14.55 -2.85 -6.53
C GLU A 160 -13.48 -1.78 -6.32
N LEU A 161 -13.46 -0.77 -7.20
CA LEU A 161 -12.55 0.37 -7.12
C LEU A 161 -13.29 1.60 -6.62
N LYS A 162 -12.76 2.24 -5.56
CA LYS A 162 -13.21 3.54 -5.05
C LYS A 162 -12.11 4.57 -5.26
N ILE A 163 -12.43 5.60 -6.04
CA ILE A 163 -11.54 6.73 -6.32
C ILE A 163 -11.94 7.90 -5.45
N ILE A 164 -10.99 8.44 -4.67
CA ILE A 164 -11.20 9.62 -3.86
C ILE A 164 -10.51 10.80 -4.55
N LYS A 165 -11.33 11.72 -5.05
CA LYS A 165 -10.87 12.89 -5.81
C LYS A 165 -10.16 13.90 -4.91
N GLY A 166 -9.13 14.54 -5.46
CA GLY A 166 -8.37 15.59 -4.78
C GLY A 166 -7.45 15.07 -3.67
N CYS A 167 -7.17 13.77 -3.63
CA CYS A 167 -6.26 13.16 -2.67
C CYS A 167 -5.12 12.44 -3.39
N SER A 168 -3.95 12.44 -2.76
CA SER A 168 -2.76 11.74 -3.22
C SER A 168 -2.67 10.33 -2.58
N HIS A 169 -1.47 9.87 -2.29
CA HIS A 169 -1.18 8.53 -1.78
C HIS A 169 -1.74 8.27 -0.37
N ASN A 170 -1.72 9.31 0.49
CA ASN A 170 -2.17 9.23 1.87
C ASN A 170 -3.60 9.73 2.07
N VAL A 171 -4.56 9.19 1.29
CA VAL A 171 -5.98 9.56 1.37
C VAL A 171 -6.53 9.57 2.80
N HIS A 172 -6.13 8.59 3.63
CA HIS A 172 -6.56 8.46 5.02
C HIS A 172 -6.10 9.62 5.93
N LEU A 173 -5.10 10.40 5.50
CA LEU A 173 -4.63 11.62 6.16
C LEU A 173 -5.18 12.88 5.49
N GLU A 174 -5.42 12.85 4.18
CA GLU A 174 -5.92 14.01 3.43
C GLU A 174 -7.44 14.13 3.52
N ASN A 175 -8.18 13.02 3.54
CA ASN A 175 -9.64 12.98 3.67
C ASN A 175 -10.07 11.78 4.53
N PRO A 176 -9.76 11.80 5.85
CA PRO A 176 -10.03 10.68 6.75
C PRO A 176 -11.51 10.31 6.85
N GLU A 177 -12.39 11.28 6.81
CA GLU A 177 -13.83 11.06 6.89
C GLU A 177 -14.32 10.19 5.72
N LYS A 178 -14.02 10.60 4.49
CA LYS A 178 -14.43 9.86 3.29
C LYS A 178 -13.77 8.49 3.19
N PHE A 179 -12.48 8.39 3.57
CA PHE A 179 -11.76 7.13 3.61
C PHE A 179 -12.44 6.15 4.59
N ASN A 180 -12.71 6.60 5.81
CA ASN A 180 -13.32 5.76 6.84
C ASN A 180 -14.73 5.31 6.44
N ILE A 181 -15.57 6.20 5.90
CA ILE A 181 -16.92 5.84 5.41
C ILE A 181 -16.83 4.69 4.38
N ILE A 182 -15.97 4.82 3.37
CA ILE A 182 -15.81 3.81 2.31
C ILE A 182 -15.36 2.47 2.89
N VAL A 183 -14.37 2.48 3.78
CA VAL A 183 -13.85 1.27 4.41
C VAL A 183 -14.88 0.62 5.31
N GLU A 184 -15.58 1.39 6.16
CA GLU A 184 -16.62 0.87 7.04
C GLU A 184 -17.80 0.29 6.27
N GLU A 185 -18.30 0.98 5.24
CA GLU A 185 -19.38 0.48 4.39
C GLU A 185 -19.00 -0.85 3.75
N PHE A 186 -17.77 -0.97 3.24
CA PHE A 186 -17.28 -2.22 2.67
C PHE A 186 -17.21 -3.33 3.72
N LEU A 187 -16.69 -3.06 4.91
CA LEU A 187 -16.54 -4.05 5.97
C LEU A 187 -17.89 -4.51 6.54
N LYS A 188 -18.93 -3.67 6.54
CA LYS A 188 -20.28 -3.98 7.05
C LYS A 188 -21.16 -4.78 6.08
N ARG A 189 -20.82 -4.85 4.79
CA ARG A 189 -21.57 -5.67 3.82
C ARG A 189 -21.44 -7.16 4.15
N ASN A 190 -22.51 -7.90 4.00
CA ASN A 190 -22.53 -9.37 4.13
C ASN A 190 -21.91 -10.04 2.90
#